data_d986ee4338f28170068565274be6fd42
#
_entry.id   d986ee4338f28170068565274be6fd42
#
_cell.length_a   1.000
_cell.length_b   1.000
_cell.length_c   1.000
_cell.angle_alpha   90.00
_cell.angle_beta   90.00
_cell.angle_gamma   90.00
#
_symmetry.space_group_name_H-M   'P 1'
#
loop_
_entity.id
_entity.type
_entity.pdbx_description
1 polymer ?
#
loop_
_entity_poly.entity_id
_entity_poly.type
_entity_poly.pdbx_seq_one_letter_code
_entity_poly.pdbx_strand_id
1 'polypeptide(L)' 'MYEYDKNIITLIDILLVENKISSKTEFYDAIKTIRQTISKIKKGINHFTPSQIEIICKKYNVNANWIFGIEKNVFLTPKQ' A
#
# COMPACT_ATOMS: atom_id res chain seq x y z
N MET A 1 -0.29 11.48 10.21
CA MET A 1 -0.17 10.54 9.07
C MET A 1 -1.01 11.08 7.92
N TYR A 2 -0.42 11.16 6.72
CA TYR A 2 -1.18 11.60 5.55
C TYR A 2 -2.20 10.55 5.15
N GLU A 3 -3.22 10.97 4.43
CA GLU A 3 -4.27 10.04 4.02
C GLU A 3 -3.73 8.88 3.17
N TYR A 4 -2.81 9.16 2.24
CA TYR A 4 -2.27 8.09 1.42
C TYR A 4 -1.45 7.08 2.23
N ASP A 5 -0.77 7.52 3.29
CA ASP A 5 -0.06 6.62 4.19
C ASP A 5 -1.04 5.71 4.92
N LYS A 6 -2.11 6.29 5.44
CA LYS A 6 -3.17 5.56 6.14
C LYS A 6 -3.80 4.51 5.22
N ASN A 7 -4.09 4.90 3.99
CA ASN A 7 -4.71 3.99 3.03
C ASN A 7 -3.79 2.84 2.65
N ILE A 8 -2.48 3.10 2.52
CA ILE A 8 -1.52 2.03 2.24
C ILE A 8 -1.41 1.07 3.43
N ILE A 9 -1.41 1.59 4.66
CA ILE A 9 -1.42 0.73 5.85
C ILE A 9 -2.67 -0.17 5.85
N THR A 10 -3.83 0.40 5.52
CA THR A 10 -5.08 -0.37 5.40
C THR A 10 -4.97 -1.42 4.28
N LEU A 11 -4.33 -1.05 3.17
CA LEU A 11 -4.15 -1.95 2.03
C LEU A 11 -3.41 -3.23 2.42
N ILE A 12 -2.43 -3.14 3.31
CA ILE A 12 -1.67 -4.32 3.75
C ILE A 12 -2.63 -5.38 4.32
N ASP A 13 -3.58 -4.96 5.15
CA ASP A 13 -4.58 -5.88 5.71
C ASP A 13 -5.51 -6.44 4.63
N ILE A 14 -5.90 -5.60 3.67
CA ILE A 14 -6.74 -6.03 2.55
C ILE A 14 -6.02 -7.11 1.73
N LEU A 15 -4.74 -6.90 1.42
CA LEU A 15 -3.96 -7.86 0.65
C LEU A 15 -3.82 -9.19 1.38
N LEU A 16 -3.67 -9.15 2.71
CA LEU A 16 -3.63 -10.37 3.52
C LEU A 16 -4.95 -11.13 3.46
N VAL A 17 -6.06 -10.43 3.66
CA VAL A 17 -7.39 -11.05 3.65
C VAL A 17 -7.70 -11.66 2.29
N GLU A 18 -7.27 -11.01 1.20
CA GLU A 18 -7.53 -11.51 -0.15
C GLU A 18 -6.45 -12.48 -0.66
N ASN A 19 -5.55 -12.91 0.21
CA ASN A 19 -4.48 -13.86 -0.11
C ASN A 19 -3.57 -13.40 -1.25
N LYS A 20 -3.41 -12.09 -1.41
CA LYS A 20 -2.49 -11.53 -2.41
C LYS A 20 -1.07 -11.44 -1.86
N ILE A 21 -0.92 -11.46 -0.55
CA ILE A 21 0.35 -11.61 0.15
C ILE A 21 0.16 -12.64 1.25
N SER A 22 1.22 -13.35 1.63
CA SER A 22 1.17 -14.36 2.68
C SER A 22 1.56 -13.78 4.04
N SER A 23 2.25 -12.64 4.05
CA SER A 23 2.66 -11.98 5.29
C SER A 23 2.93 -10.50 5.03
N LYS A 24 2.95 -9.71 6.11
CA LYS A 24 3.29 -8.29 6.01
C LYS A 24 4.73 -8.10 5.53
N THR A 25 5.62 -8.99 5.94
CA THR A 25 7.02 -8.93 5.52
C THR A 25 7.15 -9.04 3.99
N GLU A 26 6.35 -9.87 3.37
CA GLU A 26 6.34 -10.00 1.90
C GLU A 26 6.06 -8.65 1.25
N PHE A 27 5.10 -7.89 1.78
CA PHE A 27 4.76 -6.56 1.27
C PHE A 27 5.92 -5.59 1.50
N TYR A 28 6.50 -5.61 2.69
CA TYR A 28 7.62 -4.70 3.01
C TYR A 28 8.80 -4.95 2.08
N ASP A 29 9.13 -6.22 1.83
CA ASP A 29 10.22 -6.57 0.92
C ASP A 29 9.93 -6.10 -0.50
N ALA A 30 8.68 -6.22 -0.94
CA ALA A 30 8.29 -5.83 -2.30
C ALA A 30 8.52 -4.33 -2.53
N ILE A 31 8.27 -3.49 -1.54
CA ILE A 31 8.46 -2.04 -1.66
C ILE A 31 9.79 -1.58 -1.06
N LYS A 32 10.68 -2.51 -0.74
CA LYS A 32 12.04 -2.24 -0.26
C LYS A 32 12.05 -1.41 1.02
N THR A 33 11.19 -1.78 1.97
CA THR A 33 11.13 -1.13 3.27
C THR A 33 11.25 -2.16 4.39
N ILE A 34 11.32 -1.70 5.63
CA ILE A 34 11.44 -2.54 6.81
C ILE A 34 10.37 -2.16 7.82
N ARG A 35 10.12 -3.06 8.77
CA ARG A 35 9.10 -2.89 9.80
C ARG A 35 9.29 -1.60 10.60
N GLN A 36 10.54 -1.23 10.91
CA GLN A 36 10.85 -0.02 11.67
C GLN A 36 10.39 1.24 10.92
N THR A 37 10.58 1.26 9.59
CA THR A 37 10.13 2.39 8.77
C THR A 37 8.60 2.47 8.77
N ILE A 38 7.91 1.33 8.69
CA ILE A 38 6.45 1.30 8.76
C ILE A 38 5.96 1.86 10.09
N SER A 39 6.63 1.51 11.21
CA SER A 39 6.33 2.08 12.53
C SER A 39 6.43 3.59 12.54
N LYS A 40 7.48 4.13 11.90
CA LYS A 40 7.68 5.59 11.81
C LYS A 40 6.58 6.24 10.96
N ILE A 41 6.14 5.57 9.91
CA ILE A 41 5.04 6.09 9.09
C ILE A 41 3.75 6.16 9.91
N LYS A 42 3.47 5.12 10.71
CA LYS A 42 2.30 5.11 11.58
C LYS A 42 2.33 6.23 12.61
N LYS A 43 3.52 6.66 13.02
CA LYS A 43 3.70 7.76 13.97
C LYS A 43 3.72 9.14 13.29
N GLY A 44 3.63 9.18 11.97
CA GLY A 44 3.65 10.43 11.22
C GLY A 44 5.04 11.01 11.01
N ILE A 45 6.11 10.24 11.28
CA ILE A 45 7.49 10.70 11.14
C ILE A 45 7.99 10.55 9.72
N ASN A 46 7.60 9.45 9.04
CA ASN A 46 7.97 9.16 7.66
C ASN A 46 6.74 8.99 6.80
N HIS A 47 6.93 8.95 5.49
CA HIS A 47 5.87 8.75 4.51
C HIS A 47 6.31 7.73 3.48
N PHE A 48 5.33 7.04 2.86
CA PHE A 48 5.63 6.22 1.70
C PHE A 48 6.09 7.11 0.55
N THR A 49 7.06 6.63 -0.23
CA THR A 49 7.64 7.41 -1.33
C THR A 49 6.86 7.17 -2.63
N PRO A 50 6.95 8.11 -3.59
CA PRO A 50 6.34 7.89 -4.90
C PRO A 50 6.79 6.59 -5.56
N SER A 51 8.06 6.20 -5.45
CA SER A 51 8.52 4.96 -6.07
C SER A 51 7.94 3.74 -5.38
N GLN A 52 7.71 3.78 -4.08
CA GLN A 52 7.02 2.70 -3.36
C GLN A 52 5.57 2.60 -3.79
N ILE A 53 4.89 3.72 -3.95
CA ILE A 53 3.50 3.76 -4.42
C ILE A 53 3.41 3.19 -5.84
N GLU A 54 4.37 3.51 -6.69
CA GLU A 54 4.42 2.97 -8.04
C GLU A 54 4.52 1.44 -8.04
N ILE A 55 5.41 0.90 -7.21
CA ILE A 55 5.56 -0.55 -7.07
C ILE A 55 4.25 -1.20 -6.60
N ILE A 56 3.61 -0.61 -5.60
CA ILE A 56 2.35 -1.11 -5.07
C ILE A 56 1.29 -1.19 -6.16
N CYS A 57 1.13 -0.12 -6.93
CA CYS A 57 0.13 -0.06 -7.97
C CYS A 57 0.39 -1.08 -9.07
N LYS A 58 1.64 -1.22 -9.48
CA LYS A 58 2.00 -2.15 -10.57
C LYS A 58 1.97 -3.61 -10.15
N LYS A 59 2.47 -3.91 -8.95
CA LYS A 59 2.58 -5.28 -8.49
C LYS A 59 1.24 -5.88 -8.07
N TYR A 60 0.41 -5.09 -7.39
CA TYR A 60 -0.85 -5.58 -6.82
C TYR A 60 -2.09 -5.06 -7.55
N ASN A 61 -1.90 -4.38 -8.66
CA ASN A 61 -3.01 -3.82 -9.45
C ASN A 61 -3.89 -2.87 -8.63
N VAL A 62 -3.28 -2.08 -7.76
CA VAL A 62 -3.98 -1.17 -6.87
C VAL A 62 -4.28 0.13 -7.60
N ASN A 63 -5.46 0.66 -7.35
CA ASN A 63 -5.91 1.93 -7.91
C ASN A 63 -5.27 3.09 -7.15
N ALA A 64 -4.37 3.83 -7.81
CA ALA A 64 -3.70 4.97 -7.18
C ALA A 64 -4.70 6.02 -6.69
N ASN A 65 -5.81 6.20 -7.39
CA ASN A 65 -6.85 7.12 -6.96
C ASN A 65 -7.46 6.72 -5.63
N TRP A 66 -7.57 5.42 -5.37
CA TRP A 66 -8.02 4.96 -4.06
C TRP A 66 -6.99 5.28 -2.98
N ILE A 67 -5.70 5.11 -3.28
CA ILE A 67 -4.63 5.40 -2.33
C ILE A 67 -4.72 6.86 -1.87
N PHE A 68 -5.00 7.78 -2.80
CA PHE A 68 -5.09 9.20 -2.50
C PHE A 68 -6.50 9.65 -2.08
N GLY A 69 -7.42 8.72 -1.90
CA GLY A 69 -8.76 9.02 -1.41
C GLY A 69 -9.70 9.63 -2.41
N ILE A 70 -9.41 9.50 -3.71
CA ILE A 70 -10.21 10.09 -4.79
C ILE A 70 -11.33 9.14 -5.25
N GLU A 71 -11.07 7.84 -5.23
CA GLU A 71 -12.03 6.81 -5.64
C GLU A 71 -12.20 5.75 -4.56
N LYS A 72 -13.29 5.00 -4.64
CA LYS A 72 -13.63 3.97 -3.64
C LYS A 72 -13.08 2.59 -3.96
N ASN A 73 -12.76 2.32 -5.23
CA ASN A 73 -12.32 0.99 -5.64
C ASN A 73 -10.85 0.81 -5.37
N VAL A 74 -10.52 -0.17 -4.50
CA VAL A 74 -9.13 -0.44 -4.10
C VAL A 74 -8.30 -0.92 -5.29
N PHE A 75 -8.86 -1.81 -6.11
CA PHE A 75 -8.16 -2.40 -7.22
C PHE A 75 -8.69 -1.88 -8.55
N LEU A 76 -7.80 -1.86 -9.56
CA LEU A 76 -8.21 -1.50 -10.90
C LEU A 76 -9.08 -2.61 -11.48
N THR A 77 -10.11 -2.21 -12.23
CA THR A 77 -10.97 -3.18 -12.91
C THR A 77 -10.19 -3.80 -14.06
N PRO A 78 -10.19 -5.14 -14.19
CA PRO A 78 -9.51 -5.76 -15.32
C PRO A 78 -10.10 -5.27 -16.63
N LYS A 79 -9.23 -5.03 -17.62
CA LYS A 79 -9.68 -4.70 -18.96
C LYS A 79 -10.25 -5.95 -19.63
N GLN A 80 -11.32 -5.75 -20.31
CA GLN A 80 -11.97 -6.83 -21.02
C GLN A 80 -11.58 -6.84 -22.49
#